data_1c811cb8dfd4e827d70ae76e74055f52
#
_entry.id   1c811cb8dfd4e827d70ae76e74055f52
#
_cell.length_a   1.000
_cell.length_b   1.000
_cell.length_c   1.000
_cell.angle_alpha   90.00
_cell.angle_beta   90.00
_cell.angle_gamma   90.00
#
_symmetry.space_group_name_H-M   'P 1'
#
loop_
_entity.id
_entity.type
_entity.pdbx_description
1 polymer ?
#
loop_
_entity_poly.entity_id
_entity_poly.type
_entity_poly.pdbx_seq_one_letter_code
_entity_poly.pdbx_strand_id
1 'polypeptide(L)'
;MKRIFILNGHPAERSLSRTLVEAYADGARQAGHEVRLTHLHDLHFDTDFGWVEIERPKPLEPALEQLLQDLSWSEHFMMSTPMWWGGLPAKLKGLFDRALLPGRAYDTRKKNMIGLPSPMLTGRTARVVITSDTPGWFMRLAYKNALIWQLRRQILEFVGLKPTRLTHLGPASEPKAGEVQRWVAQVRELGSRAA
;
A
#
# COMPACT_ATOMS: atom_id res chain seq x y z
N MET A 1 -14.93 15.25 5.19
CA MET A 1 -15.20 13.79 5.07
C MET A 1 -14.51 13.28 3.82
N LYS A 2 -13.82 12.13 3.87
CA LYS A 2 -13.18 11.46 2.72
C LYS A 2 -13.51 9.97 2.74
N ARG A 3 -13.45 9.35 1.58
CA ARG A 3 -13.52 7.91 1.40
C ARG A 3 -12.10 7.34 1.42
N ILE A 4 -11.82 6.45 2.37
CA ILE A 4 -10.48 5.93 2.62
C ILE A 4 -10.47 4.42 2.41
N PHE A 5 -9.59 3.93 1.53
CA PHE A 5 -9.30 2.51 1.42
C PHE A 5 -8.00 2.19 2.14
N ILE A 6 -8.03 1.21 3.02
CA ILE A 6 -6.90 0.79 3.85
C ILE A 6 -6.54 -0.65 3.51
N LEU A 7 -5.25 -0.91 3.26
CA LEU A 7 -4.72 -2.25 3.01
C LEU A 7 -3.70 -2.63 4.09
N ASN A 8 -4.00 -3.69 4.85
CA ASN A 8 -2.95 -4.36 5.61
C ASN A 8 -2.13 -5.25 4.67
N GLY A 9 -0.91 -4.83 4.37
CA GLY A 9 0.00 -5.53 3.46
C GLY A 9 0.83 -6.66 4.11
N HIS A 10 0.54 -7.04 5.35
CA HIS A 10 1.19 -8.17 6.01
C HIS A 10 0.45 -9.48 5.69
N PRO A 11 1.18 -10.56 5.28
CA PRO A 11 0.54 -11.82 4.90
C PRO A 11 0.07 -12.67 6.09
N ALA A 12 0.52 -12.41 7.31
CA ALA A 12 0.07 -13.12 8.50
C ALA A 12 -1.14 -12.44 9.15
N GLU A 13 -1.99 -13.23 9.80
CA GLU A 13 -3.17 -12.78 10.50
C GLU A 13 -2.85 -11.76 11.60
N ARG A 14 -1.85 -12.06 12.42
CA ARG A 14 -1.39 -11.18 13.51
C ARG A 14 -0.10 -10.50 13.13
N SER A 15 -0.08 -9.17 13.22
CA SER A 15 1.12 -8.39 12.88
C SER A 15 1.04 -6.96 13.41
N LEU A 16 2.19 -6.32 13.56
CA LEU A 16 2.25 -4.89 13.85
C LEU A 16 1.57 -4.08 12.75
N SER A 17 1.72 -4.46 11.48
CA SER A 17 1.02 -3.80 10.36
C SER A 17 -0.49 -3.81 10.53
N ARG A 18 -1.08 -4.91 11.02
CA ARG A 18 -2.51 -5.01 11.34
C ARG A 18 -2.91 -4.00 12.41
N THR A 19 -2.19 -3.97 13.52
CA THR A 19 -2.43 -3.01 14.61
C THR A 19 -2.38 -1.57 14.11
N LEU A 20 -1.43 -1.25 13.24
CA LEU A 20 -1.27 0.10 12.69
C LEU A 20 -2.40 0.48 11.73
N VAL A 21 -2.85 -0.42 10.84
CA VAL A 21 -3.97 -0.10 9.94
C VAL A 21 -5.30 0.00 10.69
N GLU A 22 -5.51 -0.81 11.73
CA GLU A 22 -6.68 -0.71 12.61
C GLU A 22 -6.68 0.63 13.36
N ALA A 23 -5.54 1.05 13.91
CA ALA A 23 -5.41 2.36 14.56
C ALA A 23 -5.68 3.52 13.59
N TYR A 24 -5.19 3.43 12.34
CA TYR A 24 -5.50 4.43 11.32
C TYR A 24 -6.99 4.45 11.01
N ALA A 25 -7.60 3.28 10.83
CA ALA A 25 -9.04 3.14 10.57
C ALA A 25 -9.90 3.74 11.68
N ASP A 26 -9.53 3.49 12.94
CA ASP A 26 -10.22 4.06 14.10
C ASP A 26 -10.14 5.58 14.13
N GLY A 27 -8.93 6.14 13.93
CA GLY A 27 -8.75 7.59 13.87
C GLY A 27 -9.55 8.23 12.73
N ALA A 28 -9.57 7.58 11.56
CA ALA A 28 -10.32 8.04 10.41
C ALA A 28 -11.84 8.01 10.66
N ARG A 29 -12.38 6.91 11.21
CA ARG A 29 -13.80 6.79 11.53
C ARG A 29 -14.25 7.79 12.59
N GLN A 30 -13.44 7.99 13.66
CA GLN A 30 -13.71 8.96 14.70
C GLN A 30 -13.77 10.40 14.16
N ALA A 31 -13.01 10.71 13.10
CA ALA A 31 -13.02 11.98 12.41
C ALA A 31 -14.12 12.10 11.32
N GLY A 32 -15.02 11.12 11.21
CA GLY A 32 -16.14 11.12 10.28
C GLY A 32 -15.77 10.74 8.85
N HIS A 33 -14.64 10.06 8.63
CA HIS A 33 -14.29 9.51 7.31
C HIS A 33 -14.97 8.16 7.09
N GLU A 34 -15.25 7.85 5.82
CA GLU A 34 -15.77 6.57 5.38
C GLU A 34 -14.60 5.62 5.09
N VAL A 35 -14.59 4.43 5.71
CA VAL A 35 -13.42 3.54 5.71
C VAL A 35 -13.78 2.15 5.22
N ARG A 36 -13.06 1.66 4.20
CA ARG A 36 -12.97 0.25 3.82
C ARG A 36 -11.60 -0.28 4.18
N LEU A 37 -11.54 -1.44 4.83
CA LEU A 37 -10.30 -2.06 5.28
C LEU A 37 -10.21 -3.49 4.75
N THR A 38 -9.10 -3.82 4.11
CA THR A 38 -8.80 -5.15 3.60
C THR A 38 -7.49 -5.65 4.21
N HIS A 39 -7.47 -6.91 4.62
CA HIS A 39 -6.27 -7.59 5.10
C HIS A 39 -5.75 -8.54 4.01
N LEU A 40 -4.48 -8.41 3.65
CA LEU A 40 -3.82 -9.29 2.66
C LEU A 40 -3.89 -10.75 3.07
N HIS A 41 -3.87 -11.04 4.37
CA HIS A 41 -4.00 -12.39 4.90
C HIS A 41 -5.28 -13.08 4.41
N ASP A 42 -6.40 -12.36 4.43
CA ASP A 42 -7.74 -12.88 4.11
C ASP A 42 -8.00 -13.00 2.61
N LEU A 43 -7.13 -12.42 1.77
CA LEU A 43 -7.28 -12.50 0.32
C LEU A 43 -6.79 -13.85 -0.21
N HIS A 44 -7.66 -14.55 -0.92
CA HIS A 44 -7.33 -15.79 -1.64
C HIS A 44 -7.20 -15.49 -3.13
N PHE A 45 -5.99 -15.54 -3.64
CA PHE A 45 -5.66 -15.38 -5.06
C PHE A 45 -4.35 -16.09 -5.37
N ASP A 46 -4.16 -16.45 -6.62
CA ASP A 46 -2.91 -16.99 -7.10
C ASP A 46 -1.91 -15.84 -7.33
N THR A 47 -0.76 -15.92 -6.69
CA THR A 47 0.32 -14.95 -6.86
C THR A 47 1.08 -15.10 -8.16
N ASP A 48 0.92 -16.24 -8.84
CA ASP A 48 1.48 -16.43 -10.17
C ASP A 48 0.77 -15.51 -11.16
N PHE A 49 1.56 -14.77 -11.90
CA PHE A 49 1.06 -13.87 -12.94
C PHE A 49 0.24 -14.62 -14.01
N GLY A 50 0.61 -15.88 -14.28
CA GLY A 50 -0.20 -16.84 -15.03
C GLY A 50 -0.51 -16.42 -16.46
N TRP A 51 0.44 -15.78 -17.15
CA TRP A 51 0.33 -15.54 -18.57
C TRP A 51 0.56 -16.83 -19.33
N VAL A 52 -0.50 -17.35 -19.91
CA VAL A 52 -0.37 -18.43 -20.90
C VAL A 52 0.16 -17.84 -22.22
N GLU A 53 -0.20 -16.58 -22.50
CA GLU A 53 0.25 -15.78 -23.65
C GLU A 53 0.33 -14.31 -23.23
N ILE A 54 1.25 -13.54 -23.81
CA ILE A 54 1.48 -12.12 -23.48
C ILE A 54 0.21 -11.27 -23.57
N GLU A 55 -0.74 -11.65 -24.41
CA GLU A 55 -1.97 -10.89 -24.67
C GLU A 55 -3.19 -11.31 -23.82
N ARG A 56 -3.08 -12.41 -23.05
CA ARG A 56 -4.19 -12.95 -22.26
C ARG A 56 -3.81 -13.10 -20.78
N PRO A 57 -3.95 -12.03 -19.99
CA PRO A 57 -3.72 -12.13 -18.54
C PRO A 57 -4.76 -13.10 -17.95
N LYS A 58 -4.32 -13.87 -16.96
CA LYS A 58 -5.20 -14.68 -16.14
C LYS A 58 -6.33 -13.78 -15.55
N PRO A 59 -7.60 -14.21 -15.62
CA PRO A 59 -8.69 -13.47 -15.01
C PRO A 59 -8.41 -13.14 -13.53
N LEU A 60 -8.84 -11.98 -13.08
CA LEU A 60 -8.72 -11.62 -11.67
C LEU A 60 -9.74 -12.42 -10.86
N GLU A 61 -9.28 -12.88 -9.71
CA GLU A 61 -10.15 -13.47 -8.70
C GLU A 61 -11.09 -12.40 -8.12
N PRO A 62 -12.29 -12.77 -7.66
CA PRO A 62 -13.26 -11.82 -7.10
C PRO A 62 -12.68 -10.93 -6.00
N ALA A 63 -11.76 -11.47 -5.19
CA ALA A 63 -11.08 -10.71 -4.13
C ALA A 63 -10.21 -9.56 -4.69
N LEU A 64 -9.53 -9.76 -5.81
CA LEU A 64 -8.73 -8.71 -6.47
C LEU A 64 -9.61 -7.70 -7.20
N GLU A 65 -10.72 -8.14 -7.81
CA GLU A 65 -11.72 -7.22 -8.40
C GLU A 65 -12.32 -6.32 -7.32
N GLN A 66 -12.69 -6.86 -6.16
CA GLN A 66 -13.21 -6.06 -5.05
C GLN A 66 -12.17 -5.06 -4.53
N LEU A 67 -10.91 -5.47 -4.40
CA LEU A 67 -9.82 -4.57 -4.00
C LEU A 67 -9.66 -3.39 -4.98
N LEU A 68 -9.73 -3.63 -6.29
CA LEU A 68 -9.67 -2.57 -7.29
C LEU A 68 -10.89 -1.64 -7.25
N GLN A 69 -12.07 -2.18 -6.96
CA GLN A 69 -13.29 -1.38 -6.75
C GLN A 69 -13.13 -0.49 -5.51
N ASP A 70 -12.61 -1.02 -4.39
CA ASP A 70 -12.38 -0.26 -3.18
C ASP A 70 -11.31 0.83 -3.38
N LEU A 71 -10.25 0.52 -4.11
CA LEU A 71 -9.23 1.49 -4.48
C LEU A 71 -9.81 2.59 -5.39
N SER A 72 -10.64 2.22 -6.36
CA SER A 72 -11.28 3.17 -7.27
C SER A 72 -12.34 4.03 -6.58
N TRP A 73 -13.03 3.50 -5.58
CA TRP A 73 -13.99 4.22 -4.76
C TRP A 73 -13.32 5.25 -3.84
N SER A 74 -12.09 4.99 -3.41
CA SER A 74 -11.40 5.83 -2.42
C SER A 74 -10.92 7.16 -3.00
N GLU A 75 -10.72 8.14 -2.12
CA GLU A 75 -10.03 9.42 -2.35
C GLU A 75 -8.65 9.44 -1.69
N HIS A 76 -8.48 8.53 -0.73
CA HIS A 76 -7.22 8.33 -0.03
C HIS A 76 -6.95 6.85 0.16
N PHE A 77 -5.75 6.41 -0.21
CA PHE A 77 -5.26 5.05 0.00
C PHE A 77 -4.25 5.02 1.16
N MET A 78 -4.45 4.12 2.11
CA MET A 78 -3.48 3.87 3.17
C MET A 78 -3.02 2.42 3.13
N MET A 79 -1.74 2.17 3.30
CA MET A 79 -1.19 0.83 3.40
C MET A 79 -0.15 0.76 4.51
N SER A 80 -0.18 -0.34 5.31
CA SER A 80 0.94 -0.70 6.19
C SER A 80 1.54 -2.03 5.73
N THR A 81 2.87 -2.08 5.63
CA THR A 81 3.61 -3.28 5.17
C THR A 81 4.94 -3.42 5.89
N PRO A 82 5.40 -4.63 6.21
CA PRO A 82 6.78 -4.84 6.61
C PRO A 82 7.72 -4.74 5.39
N MET A 83 8.97 -4.44 5.66
CA MET A 83 10.04 -4.61 4.69
C MET A 83 10.72 -5.96 4.93
N TRP A 84 10.67 -6.85 3.95
CA TRP A 84 11.36 -8.14 3.96
C TRP A 84 12.41 -8.19 2.86
N TRP A 85 13.65 -8.51 3.21
CA TRP A 85 14.76 -8.59 2.26
C TRP A 85 14.90 -7.33 1.38
N GLY A 86 14.69 -6.15 1.99
CA GLY A 86 14.74 -4.88 1.28
C GLY A 86 13.56 -4.59 0.34
N GLY A 87 12.55 -5.47 0.29
CA GLY A 87 11.38 -5.38 -0.58
C GLY A 87 10.06 -5.59 0.14
N LEU A 88 9.00 -5.80 -0.65
CA LEU A 88 7.67 -6.14 -0.16
C LEU A 88 7.57 -7.65 0.13
N PRO A 89 6.68 -8.08 1.05
CA PRO A 89 6.28 -9.48 1.15
C PRO A 89 5.83 -10.04 -0.21
N ALA A 90 6.23 -11.27 -0.55
CA ALA A 90 5.94 -11.88 -1.85
C ALA A 90 4.44 -11.85 -2.20
N LYS A 91 3.55 -12.17 -1.25
CA LYS A 91 2.10 -12.10 -1.46
C LYS A 91 1.62 -10.69 -1.79
N LEU A 92 2.19 -9.64 -1.15
CA LEU A 92 1.84 -8.25 -1.45
C LEU A 92 2.36 -7.82 -2.82
N LYS A 93 3.58 -8.24 -3.18
CA LYS A 93 4.12 -7.97 -4.52
C LYS A 93 3.27 -8.67 -5.59
N GLY A 94 2.92 -9.94 -5.37
CA GLY A 94 2.02 -10.69 -6.24
C GLY A 94 0.64 -10.04 -6.40
N LEU A 95 0.08 -9.46 -5.31
CA LEU A 95 -1.16 -8.68 -5.39
C LEU A 95 -1.00 -7.50 -6.37
N PHE A 96 0.08 -6.73 -6.27
CA PHE A 96 0.30 -5.61 -7.19
C PHE A 96 0.53 -6.09 -8.62
N ASP A 97 1.28 -7.17 -8.83
CA ASP A 97 1.54 -7.73 -10.15
C ASP A 97 0.26 -8.24 -10.81
N ARG A 98 -0.68 -8.78 -10.02
CA ARG A 98 -1.95 -9.29 -10.50
C ARG A 98 -3.01 -8.19 -10.69
N ALA A 99 -3.07 -7.21 -9.80
CA ALA A 99 -4.14 -6.21 -9.80
C ALA A 99 -3.82 -4.95 -10.62
N LEU A 100 -2.56 -4.45 -10.58
CA LEU A 100 -2.21 -3.18 -11.23
C LEU A 100 -1.85 -3.36 -12.72
N LEU A 101 -2.75 -3.93 -13.48
CA LEU A 101 -2.55 -4.27 -14.91
C LEU A 101 -2.89 -3.11 -15.86
N PRO A 102 -2.40 -3.17 -17.13
CA PRO A 102 -2.87 -2.30 -18.21
C PRO A 102 -4.39 -2.33 -18.36
N GLY A 103 -5.00 -1.18 -18.58
CA GLY A 103 -6.46 -1.03 -18.66
C GLY A 103 -7.20 -1.07 -17.32
N ARG A 104 -6.50 -1.34 -16.21
CA ARG A 104 -7.02 -1.34 -14.84
C ARG A 104 -6.43 -0.20 -14.01
N ALA A 105 -5.11 -0.10 -13.96
CA ALA A 105 -4.38 0.90 -13.18
C ALA A 105 -3.69 1.97 -14.05
N TYR A 106 -3.41 1.66 -15.30
CA TYR A 106 -2.82 2.58 -16.27
C TYR A 106 -3.23 2.23 -17.71
N ASP A 107 -3.27 3.24 -18.59
CA ASP A 107 -3.65 3.10 -20.01
C ASP A 107 -2.41 3.18 -20.91
N THR A 108 -2.05 2.07 -21.56
CA THR A 108 -0.90 1.98 -22.48
C THR A 108 -1.17 2.64 -23.84
N ARG A 109 -2.44 2.86 -24.19
CA ARG A 109 -2.81 3.53 -25.45
C ARG A 109 -2.62 5.04 -25.37
N LYS A 110 -2.63 5.60 -24.14
CA LYS A 110 -2.37 7.00 -23.87
C LYS A 110 -0.99 7.14 -23.23
N LYS A 111 -0.09 7.85 -23.89
CA LYS A 111 1.27 8.09 -23.41
C LYS A 111 1.48 9.58 -23.14
N ASN A 112 2.26 9.89 -22.13
CA ASN A 112 2.74 11.25 -21.87
C ASN A 112 3.89 11.63 -22.83
N MET A 113 4.40 12.87 -22.73
CA MET A 113 5.47 13.38 -23.59
C MET A 113 6.78 12.58 -23.55
N ILE A 114 7.02 11.81 -22.49
CA ILE A 114 8.20 10.95 -22.33
C ILE A 114 7.92 9.46 -22.59
N GLY A 115 6.75 9.16 -23.20
CA GLY A 115 6.39 7.80 -23.60
C GLY A 115 5.83 6.89 -22.50
N LEU A 116 5.64 7.39 -21.28
CA LEU A 116 5.06 6.59 -20.21
C LEU A 116 3.53 6.48 -20.32
N PRO A 117 2.94 5.34 -19.95
CA PRO A 117 1.49 5.15 -19.91
C PRO A 117 0.79 6.18 -19.02
N SER A 118 -0.46 6.48 -19.35
CA SER A 118 -1.28 7.39 -18.54
C SER A 118 -1.84 6.68 -17.31
N PRO A 119 -1.68 7.24 -16.10
CA PRO A 119 -2.24 6.67 -14.88
C PRO A 119 -3.77 6.75 -14.87
N MET A 120 -4.45 5.72 -14.33
CA MET A 120 -5.91 5.65 -14.26
C MET A 120 -6.48 5.90 -12.87
N LEU A 121 -5.66 5.83 -11.82
CA LEU A 121 -6.08 6.03 -10.43
C LEU A 121 -5.79 7.45 -9.93
N THR A 122 -5.93 8.44 -10.80
CA THR A 122 -5.68 9.86 -10.50
C THR A 122 -6.72 10.46 -9.54
N GLY A 123 -6.39 11.63 -8.94
CA GLY A 123 -7.27 12.31 -7.98
C GLY A 123 -7.25 11.73 -6.57
N ARG A 124 -6.38 10.78 -6.30
CA ARG A 124 -6.24 10.10 -5.01
C ARG A 124 -4.88 10.39 -4.39
N THR A 125 -4.86 10.54 -3.07
CA THR A 125 -3.62 10.61 -2.30
C THR A 125 -3.29 9.25 -1.69
N ALA A 126 -2.03 9.04 -1.28
CA ALA A 126 -1.64 7.81 -0.61
C ALA A 126 -0.75 8.04 0.61
N ARG A 127 -0.88 7.13 1.59
CA ARG A 127 0.01 6.98 2.75
C ARG A 127 0.51 5.55 2.82
N VAL A 128 1.82 5.36 3.02
CA VAL A 128 2.38 4.06 3.34
C VAL A 128 3.12 4.12 4.66
N VAL A 129 2.84 3.18 5.54
CA VAL A 129 3.61 2.93 6.76
C VAL A 129 4.43 1.67 6.55
N ILE A 130 5.75 1.80 6.61
CA ILE A 130 6.69 0.69 6.44
C ILE A 130 7.28 0.35 7.80
N THR A 131 7.24 -0.91 8.20
CA THR A 131 7.91 -1.41 9.40
C THR A 131 9.14 -2.23 9.04
N SER A 132 10.24 -2.06 9.73
CA SER A 132 11.45 -2.88 9.55
C SER A 132 12.37 -2.81 10.77
N ASP A 133 13.35 -3.72 10.84
CA ASP A 133 14.40 -3.68 11.85
C ASP A 133 15.59 -2.84 11.42
N THR A 134 15.64 -2.44 10.15
CA THR A 134 16.71 -1.60 9.64
C THR A 134 16.59 -0.18 10.19
N PRO A 135 17.64 0.35 10.84
CA PRO A 135 17.62 1.73 11.32
C PRO A 135 17.41 2.74 10.20
N GLY A 136 16.65 3.81 10.46
CA GLY A 136 16.30 4.79 9.43
C GLY A 136 17.50 5.48 8.77
N TRP A 137 18.59 5.69 9.51
CA TRP A 137 19.83 6.25 8.96
C TRP A 137 20.49 5.26 7.97
N PHE A 138 20.47 3.94 8.26
CA PHE A 138 21.01 2.91 7.39
C PHE A 138 20.15 2.76 6.11
N MET A 139 18.83 2.80 6.26
CA MET A 139 17.88 2.86 5.13
C MET A 139 18.24 4.00 4.17
N ARG A 140 18.58 5.17 4.71
CA ARG A 140 18.90 6.36 3.91
C ARG A 140 20.27 6.25 3.25
N LEU A 141 21.31 5.89 4.00
CA LEU A 141 22.71 5.95 3.54
C LEU A 141 23.11 4.73 2.74
N ALA A 142 22.86 3.51 3.29
CA ALA A 142 23.27 2.26 2.66
C ALA A 142 22.28 1.80 1.61
N TYR A 143 20.99 1.77 1.93
CA TYR A 143 19.94 1.30 1.02
C TYR A 143 19.33 2.41 0.17
N LYS A 144 19.78 3.67 0.32
CA LYS A 144 19.32 4.83 -0.46
C LYS A 144 17.79 4.95 -0.55
N ASN A 145 17.09 4.48 0.51
CA ASN A 145 15.63 4.41 0.55
C ASN A 145 15.00 3.65 -0.64
N ALA A 146 15.65 2.60 -1.16
CA ALA A 146 15.24 1.95 -2.40
C ALA A 146 13.77 1.51 -2.41
N LEU A 147 13.30 0.80 -1.35
CA LEU A 147 11.90 0.41 -1.22
C LEU A 147 10.95 1.60 -1.14
N ILE A 148 11.33 2.66 -0.41
CA ILE A 148 10.55 3.89 -0.29
C ILE A 148 10.38 4.54 -1.66
N TRP A 149 11.48 4.62 -2.42
CA TRP A 149 11.47 5.19 -3.75
C TRP A 149 10.65 4.34 -4.73
N GLN A 150 10.82 3.01 -4.69
CA GLN A 150 10.05 2.06 -5.52
C GLN A 150 8.54 2.18 -5.27
N LEU A 151 8.11 2.07 -4.01
CA LEU A 151 6.69 2.19 -3.65
C LEU A 151 6.10 3.53 -4.09
N ARG A 152 6.81 4.61 -3.80
CA ARG A 152 6.33 5.95 -4.13
C ARG A 152 6.27 6.17 -5.63
N ARG A 153 7.40 6.03 -6.33
CA ARG A 153 7.57 6.48 -7.71
C ARG A 153 7.18 5.46 -8.76
N GLN A 154 7.56 4.19 -8.52
CA GLN A 154 7.41 3.15 -9.52
C GLN A 154 6.08 2.39 -9.41
N ILE A 155 5.43 2.42 -8.25
CA ILE A 155 4.17 1.72 -8.04
C ILE A 155 3.03 2.73 -7.87
N LEU A 156 2.96 3.44 -6.74
CA LEU A 156 1.77 4.22 -6.37
C LEU A 156 1.60 5.49 -7.23
N GLU A 157 2.63 6.31 -7.36
CA GLU A 157 2.53 7.52 -8.19
C GLU A 157 2.47 7.18 -9.69
N PHE A 158 3.03 6.04 -10.11
CA PHE A 158 2.93 5.57 -11.49
C PHE A 158 1.48 5.29 -11.89
N VAL A 159 0.70 4.68 -11.02
CA VAL A 159 -0.73 4.42 -11.28
C VAL A 159 -1.65 5.61 -10.97
N GLY A 160 -1.10 6.70 -10.40
CA GLY A 160 -1.83 7.96 -10.20
C GLY A 160 -2.15 8.35 -8.76
N LEU A 161 -1.71 7.57 -7.78
CA LEU A 161 -1.92 7.88 -6.35
C LEU A 161 -0.92 8.96 -5.91
N LYS A 162 -1.26 10.23 -6.04
CA LYS A 162 -0.39 11.40 -5.77
C LYS A 162 -1.10 12.44 -4.91
N PRO A 163 -0.39 13.07 -3.95
CA PRO A 163 0.95 12.72 -3.46
C PRO A 163 0.94 11.45 -2.63
N THR A 164 2.03 10.67 -2.71
CA THR A 164 2.29 9.53 -1.83
C THR A 164 3.24 9.93 -0.71
N ARG A 165 2.81 9.77 0.54
CA ARG A 165 3.61 10.03 1.74
C ARG A 165 4.00 8.71 2.39
N LEU A 166 5.21 8.63 2.94
CA LEU A 166 5.70 7.43 3.59
C LEU A 166 6.20 7.74 5.00
N THR A 167 5.96 6.80 5.90
CA THR A 167 6.44 6.79 7.28
C THR A 167 7.16 5.47 7.51
N HIS A 168 8.41 5.51 7.99
CA HIS A 168 9.18 4.34 8.37
C HIS A 168 9.19 4.23 9.90
N LEU A 169 8.85 3.06 10.43
CA LEU A 169 8.82 2.73 11.85
C LEU A 169 9.75 1.54 12.12
N GLY A 170 10.62 1.68 13.07
CA GLY A 170 11.58 0.63 13.44
C GLY A 170 12.53 1.05 14.56
N PRO A 171 13.19 0.07 15.20
CA PRO A 171 13.18 -1.38 14.92
C PRO A 171 11.84 -2.03 15.31
N ALA A 172 11.31 -2.89 14.43
CA ALA A 172 9.95 -3.42 14.58
C ALA A 172 9.87 -4.73 15.39
N SER A 173 10.94 -5.56 15.36
CA SER A 173 11.01 -6.82 16.10
C SER A 173 11.34 -6.62 17.59
N GLU A 174 12.13 -5.58 17.90
CA GLU A 174 12.55 -5.26 19.27
C GLU A 174 12.30 -3.78 19.59
N PRO A 175 11.04 -3.34 19.62
CA PRO A 175 10.71 -1.95 19.94
C PRO A 175 11.01 -1.65 21.40
N LYS A 176 11.47 -0.45 21.69
CA LYS A 176 11.66 0.02 23.08
C LYS A 176 10.30 0.10 23.80
N ALA A 177 10.35 0.02 25.12
CA ALA A 177 9.15 0.17 25.95
C ALA A 177 8.36 1.44 25.57
N GLY A 178 7.05 1.28 25.31
CA GLY A 178 6.16 2.38 24.92
C GLY A 178 6.29 2.84 23.46
N GLU A 179 7.17 2.26 22.67
CA GLU A 179 7.41 2.69 21.28
C GLU A 179 6.25 2.29 20.36
N VAL A 180 5.74 1.08 20.49
CA VAL A 180 4.57 0.62 19.73
C VAL A 180 3.35 1.50 20.02
N GLN A 181 3.13 1.85 21.28
CA GLN A 181 2.02 2.74 21.68
C GLN A 181 2.16 4.12 21.05
N ARG A 182 3.38 4.66 20.97
CA ARG A 182 3.64 5.93 20.26
C ARG A 182 3.34 5.82 18.76
N TRP A 183 3.75 4.73 18.12
CA TRP A 183 3.46 4.49 16.70
C TRP A 183 1.95 4.37 16.44
N VAL A 184 1.25 3.63 17.30
CA VAL A 184 -0.22 3.50 17.24
C VAL A 184 -0.90 4.86 17.36
N ALA A 185 -0.49 5.68 18.34
CA ALA A 185 -1.03 7.03 18.54
C ALA A 185 -0.74 7.93 17.31
N GLN A 186 0.49 7.91 16.82
CA GLN A 186 0.90 8.64 15.62
C GLN A 186 0.08 8.25 14.39
N VAL A 187 -0.11 6.96 14.15
CA VAL A 187 -0.83 6.44 12.99
C VAL A 187 -2.33 6.73 13.12
N ARG A 188 -2.90 6.67 14.31
CA ARG A 188 -4.29 7.10 14.59
C ARG A 188 -4.50 8.57 14.24
N GLU A 189 -3.58 9.42 14.64
CA GLU A 189 -3.59 10.86 14.32
C GLU A 189 -3.49 11.11 12.80
N LEU A 190 -2.66 10.34 12.09
CA LEU A 190 -2.62 10.39 10.62
C LEU A 190 -3.96 9.97 10.00
N GLY A 191 -4.63 8.99 10.59
CA GLY A 191 -5.96 8.55 10.17
C GLY A 191 -7.02 9.64 10.31
N SER A 192 -7.04 10.35 11.43
CA SER A 192 -8.01 11.44 11.66
C SER A 192 -7.88 12.58 10.66
N ARG A 193 -6.69 12.78 10.10
CA ARG A 193 -6.43 13.82 9.08
C ARG A 193 -6.57 13.31 7.65
N ALA A 194 -6.75 12.01 7.45
CA ALA A 194 -6.67 11.36 6.14
C ALA A 194 -5.41 11.79 5.37
N ALA A 195 -4.19 11.62 6.03
CA ALA A 195 -2.93 12.21 5.60
C ALA A 195 -1.78 11.22 5.57
#